data_69e13678fc173055a7ee06c423a2d903
#
_entry.id   69e13678fc173055a7ee06c423a2d903
#
_cell.length_a   1.000
_cell.length_b   1.000
_cell.length_c   1.000
_cell.angle_alpha   90.00
_cell.angle_beta   90.00
_cell.angle_gamma   90.00
#
_symmetry.space_group_name_H-M   'P 1'
#
loop_
_entity.id
_entity.type
_entity.pdbx_description
1 polymer ?
#
loop_
_entity_poly.entity_id
_entity_poly.type
_entity_poly.pdbx_seq_one_letter_code
_entity_poly.pdbx_strand_id
1 'polypeptide(L)'
;MKEKIQAFMAKRQAKGKRSYEIDMCNGPLLGKILRFAVPLMLSGVLQLFFNAADIVVVGRFTGHTALAAVGSTGALINLLINVFVGLSIGTNVLVARYYGAQDAKQLSETVHTSVLTSLVSGVILIAVGVAFAEPLLTLMGTPEDVLGQAALYMRIYFVGMPAMMLYNFGAAILRSVGDTKRPLYFLTIAGVVNVILNLFFVIVFHLGVAGVAIATVISQVISAGLVTICLMKTNASYRLELHKLHIYKDKFFGMMRVGLPAGMQGAVFSISNVLIQSSINSFGSTVMAGSTAAANIEGFVYTAMNAFYQTALSFTGQNMGAKKYDRVAKILRICILCVTVTGVVLGCGAYLLGTPLLSIYTSDPEVIQYGLERMLIVCVPYFLCGIMDTHVGVLRGMGYSIMPMIVSLTGACALRVVWILTVFQMHRTLFILFLSYPVTWAVTAAAHFVCYLIVHHKMMEKAKAEQAEAAKA
;
A
#
# COMPACT_ATOMS: atom_id res chain seq x y z
N MET A 1 -6.75 -33.61 41.48
CA MET A 1 -6.19 -32.28 41.86
C MET A 1 -5.09 -31.84 40.91
N LYS A 2 -4.13 -32.70 40.52
CA LYS A 2 -3.05 -32.37 39.55
C LYS A 2 -3.58 -31.97 38.15
N GLU A 3 -4.59 -32.65 37.62
CA GLU A 3 -5.18 -32.33 36.31
C GLU A 3 -5.90 -30.98 36.29
N LYS A 4 -6.62 -30.63 37.38
CA LYS A 4 -7.25 -29.30 37.50
C LYS A 4 -6.22 -28.15 37.59
N ILE A 5 -5.08 -28.42 38.24
CA ILE A 5 -3.96 -27.47 38.33
C ILE A 5 -3.26 -27.33 36.96
N GLN A 6 -3.05 -28.42 36.22
CA GLN A 6 -2.51 -28.39 34.87
C GLN A 6 -3.45 -27.66 33.88
N ALA A 7 -4.75 -27.95 33.94
CA ALA A 7 -5.75 -27.25 33.11
C ALA A 7 -5.87 -25.76 33.49
N PHE A 8 -5.73 -25.40 34.78
CA PHE A 8 -5.70 -23.99 35.22
C PHE A 8 -4.41 -23.30 34.80
N MET A 9 -3.25 -23.97 34.88
CA MET A 9 -1.98 -23.43 34.39
C MET A 9 -1.96 -23.29 32.87
N ALA A 10 -2.50 -24.25 32.12
CA ALA A 10 -2.66 -24.19 30.68
C ALA A 10 -3.60 -23.03 30.28
N LYS A 11 -4.73 -22.85 30.98
CA LYS A 11 -5.62 -21.68 30.80
C LYS A 11 -4.96 -20.34 31.17
N ARG A 12 -4.08 -20.33 32.17
CA ARG A 12 -3.35 -19.13 32.60
C ARG A 12 -2.21 -18.80 31.62
N GLN A 13 -1.53 -19.79 31.06
CA GLN A 13 -0.56 -19.63 29.98
C GLN A 13 -1.23 -19.19 28.66
N ALA A 14 -2.42 -19.69 28.34
CA ALA A 14 -3.21 -19.24 27.20
C ALA A 14 -3.76 -17.82 27.41
N LYS A 15 -4.07 -17.41 28.64
CA LYS A 15 -4.51 -16.03 28.96
C LYS A 15 -3.36 -15.01 29.02
N GLY A 16 -2.12 -15.45 29.18
CA GLY A 16 -0.94 -14.60 29.35
C GLY A 16 -0.26 -14.13 28.07
N LYS A 17 -0.52 -14.74 26.91
CA LYS A 17 -0.05 -14.25 25.62
C LYS A 17 -1.16 -13.44 24.97
N ARG A 18 -1.04 -12.12 24.93
CA ARG A 18 -1.87 -11.27 24.07
C ARG A 18 -1.72 -11.80 22.64
N SER A 19 -2.72 -12.52 22.12
CA SER A 19 -2.76 -12.88 20.72
C SER A 19 -2.98 -11.57 19.93
N TYR A 20 -1.99 -11.22 19.11
CA TYR A 20 -2.11 -10.10 18.18
C TYR A 20 -2.95 -10.47 16.96
N GLU A 21 -3.13 -11.77 16.73
CA GLU A 21 -3.85 -12.32 15.60
C GLU A 21 -5.37 -12.15 15.76
N ILE A 22 -6.03 -11.75 14.69
CA ILE A 22 -7.48 -11.59 14.62
C ILE A 22 -8.04 -12.79 13.85
N ASP A 23 -8.92 -13.57 14.48
CA ASP A 23 -9.69 -14.59 13.78
C ASP A 23 -10.66 -13.92 12.79
N MET A 24 -10.36 -14.03 11.50
CA MET A 24 -11.16 -13.43 10.43
C MET A 24 -12.30 -14.33 9.96
N CYS A 25 -12.24 -15.63 10.32
CA CYS A 25 -13.17 -16.64 9.80
C CYS A 25 -14.42 -16.84 10.67
N ASN A 26 -14.42 -16.40 11.94
CA ASN A 26 -15.53 -16.62 12.86
C ASN A 26 -16.02 -15.31 13.50
N GLY A 27 -17.21 -15.33 14.10
CA GLY A 27 -17.77 -14.22 14.89
C GLY A 27 -18.13 -12.95 14.08
N PRO A 28 -18.41 -11.83 14.77
CA PRO A 28 -18.85 -10.59 14.17
C PRO A 28 -17.74 -9.91 13.36
N LEU A 29 -18.07 -9.41 12.15
CA LEU A 29 -17.09 -8.88 11.20
C LEU A 29 -16.73 -7.42 11.48
N LEU A 30 -17.72 -6.54 11.76
CA LEU A 30 -17.49 -5.09 11.83
C LEU A 30 -16.39 -4.71 12.83
N GLY A 31 -16.50 -5.20 14.07
CA GLY A 31 -15.49 -4.88 15.09
C GLY A 31 -14.10 -5.43 14.76
N LYS A 32 -14.03 -6.58 14.08
CA LYS A 32 -12.76 -7.18 13.65
C LYS A 32 -12.14 -6.43 12.47
N ILE A 33 -12.95 -6.02 11.49
CA ILE A 33 -12.54 -5.19 10.36
C ILE A 33 -11.96 -3.86 10.86
N LEU A 34 -12.65 -3.17 11.78
CA LEU A 34 -12.15 -1.91 12.35
C LEU A 34 -10.86 -2.12 13.16
N ARG A 35 -10.81 -3.17 14.00
CA ARG A 35 -9.60 -3.52 14.78
C ARG A 35 -8.39 -3.83 13.89
N PHE A 36 -8.62 -4.35 12.70
CA PHE A 36 -7.60 -4.63 11.71
C PHE A 36 -7.21 -3.38 10.91
N ALA A 37 -8.19 -2.59 10.45
CA ALA A 37 -7.99 -1.43 9.60
C ALA A 37 -7.31 -0.25 10.32
N VAL A 38 -7.68 0.03 11.58
CA VAL A 38 -7.14 1.19 12.32
C VAL A 38 -5.62 1.17 12.46
N PRO A 39 -4.95 0.07 12.84
CA PRO A 39 -3.48 0.04 12.86
C PRO A 39 -2.86 0.21 11.48
N LEU A 40 -3.53 -0.24 10.39
CA LEU A 40 -3.06 -0.01 9.03
C LEU A 40 -3.16 1.46 8.63
N MET A 41 -4.27 2.13 8.97
CA MET A 41 -4.42 3.58 8.78
C MET A 41 -3.30 4.35 9.49
N LEU A 42 -3.07 4.02 10.76
CA LEU A 42 -2.01 4.66 11.55
C LEU A 42 -0.62 4.41 10.97
N SER A 43 -0.35 3.18 10.49
CA SER A 43 0.93 2.87 9.82
C SER A 43 1.15 3.73 8.58
N GLY A 44 0.13 3.87 7.74
CA GLY A 44 0.22 4.68 6.53
C GLY A 44 0.38 6.17 6.82
N VAL A 45 -0.39 6.70 7.76
CA VAL A 45 -0.29 8.11 8.20
C VAL A 45 1.10 8.40 8.78
N LEU A 46 1.63 7.52 9.65
CA LEU A 46 2.99 7.66 10.19
C LEU A 46 4.04 7.62 9.09
N GLN A 47 3.89 6.77 8.09
CA GLN A 47 4.82 6.72 6.96
C GLN A 47 4.84 8.04 6.17
N LEU A 48 3.67 8.68 5.97
CA LEU A 48 3.60 10.00 5.35
C LEU A 48 4.29 11.07 6.20
N PHE A 49 4.12 11.05 7.53
CA PHE A 49 4.82 11.96 8.43
C PHE A 49 6.33 11.77 8.40
N PHE A 50 6.84 10.54 8.37
CA PHE A 50 8.27 10.28 8.28
C PHE A 50 8.85 10.76 6.94
N ASN A 51 8.15 10.52 5.83
CA ASN A 51 8.56 11.05 4.53
C ASN A 51 8.57 12.60 4.51
N ALA A 52 7.57 13.23 5.13
CA ALA A 52 7.55 14.68 5.27
C ALA A 52 8.70 15.19 6.13
N ALA A 53 9.04 14.52 7.23
CA ALA A 53 10.19 14.86 8.07
C ALA A 53 11.51 14.79 7.29
N ASP A 54 11.71 13.77 6.46
CA ASP A 54 12.89 13.65 5.60
C ASP A 54 13.04 14.86 4.67
N ILE A 55 11.94 15.25 4.01
CA ILE A 55 11.91 16.41 3.10
C ILE A 55 12.21 17.72 3.86
N VAL A 56 11.63 17.89 5.05
CA VAL A 56 11.85 19.10 5.88
C VAL A 56 13.32 19.19 6.33
N VAL A 57 13.91 18.08 6.78
CA VAL A 57 15.32 18.06 7.20
C VAL A 57 16.23 18.41 6.03
N VAL A 58 16.02 17.82 4.86
CA VAL A 58 16.80 18.14 3.65
C VAL A 58 16.63 19.60 3.27
N GLY A 59 15.39 20.08 3.15
CA GLY A 59 15.13 21.45 2.68
C GLY A 59 15.66 22.52 3.62
N ARG A 60 15.62 22.28 4.94
CA ARG A 60 16.02 23.28 5.93
C ARG A 60 17.52 23.32 6.20
N PHE A 61 18.21 22.19 6.10
CA PHE A 61 19.61 22.08 6.51
C PHE A 61 20.61 21.81 5.36
N THR A 62 20.12 21.43 4.17
CA THR A 62 21.01 21.04 3.05
C THR A 62 20.89 21.96 1.81
N GLY A 63 19.82 22.77 1.74
CA GLY A 63 19.61 23.74 0.66
C GLY A 63 18.73 23.26 -0.49
N HIS A 64 18.50 24.14 -1.47
CA HIS A 64 17.51 23.95 -2.53
C HIS A 64 17.86 22.84 -3.51
N THR A 65 19.13 22.68 -3.87
CA THR A 65 19.58 21.62 -4.81
C THR A 65 19.39 20.22 -4.21
N ALA A 66 19.66 20.06 -2.93
CA ALA A 66 19.46 18.82 -2.20
C ALA A 66 17.96 18.47 -2.08
N LEU A 67 17.13 19.47 -1.81
CA LEU A 67 15.67 19.28 -1.78
C LEU A 67 15.13 18.87 -3.15
N ALA A 68 15.59 19.52 -4.22
CA ALA A 68 15.25 19.16 -5.59
C ALA A 68 15.72 17.75 -5.95
N ALA A 69 16.91 17.34 -5.49
CA ALA A 69 17.46 16.00 -5.70
C ALA A 69 16.57 14.91 -5.07
N VAL A 70 16.19 15.06 -3.81
CA VAL A 70 15.31 14.11 -3.12
C VAL A 70 13.90 14.11 -3.73
N GLY A 71 13.36 15.30 -4.04
CA GLY A 71 12.01 15.43 -4.61
C GLY A 71 11.89 14.83 -6.01
N SER A 72 12.88 15.00 -6.89
CA SER A 72 12.86 14.47 -8.26
C SER A 72 12.96 12.94 -8.33
N THR A 73 13.62 12.31 -7.36
CA THR A 73 13.82 10.85 -7.35
C THR A 73 12.58 10.06 -6.93
N GLY A 74 11.64 10.67 -6.18
CA GLY A 74 10.51 9.97 -5.57
C GLY A 74 9.60 9.25 -6.57
N ALA A 75 9.29 9.90 -7.70
CA ALA A 75 8.43 9.31 -8.74
C ALA A 75 9.08 8.07 -9.38
N LEU A 76 10.37 8.15 -9.68
CA LEU A 76 11.15 7.08 -10.29
C LEU A 76 11.32 5.89 -9.32
N ILE A 77 11.65 6.18 -8.06
CA ILE A 77 11.74 5.18 -7.00
C ILE A 77 10.42 4.43 -6.85
N ASN A 78 9.30 5.16 -6.77
CA ASN A 78 7.97 4.55 -6.67
C ASN A 78 7.61 3.69 -7.87
N LEU A 79 7.94 4.13 -9.10
CA LEU A 79 7.69 3.36 -10.32
C LEU A 79 8.41 2.01 -10.29
N LEU A 80 9.70 2.01 -9.94
CA LEU A 80 10.52 0.79 -9.89
C LEU A 80 10.08 -0.14 -8.76
N ILE A 81 9.72 0.40 -7.60
CA ILE A 81 9.36 -0.39 -6.41
C ILE A 81 7.96 -0.99 -6.52
N ASN A 82 7.00 -0.28 -7.13
CA ASN A 82 5.59 -0.70 -7.15
C ASN A 82 5.38 -2.10 -7.72
N VAL A 83 6.16 -2.50 -8.74
CA VAL A 83 6.10 -3.85 -9.31
C VAL A 83 6.42 -4.91 -8.26
N PHE A 84 7.49 -4.70 -7.50
CA PHE A 84 7.96 -5.66 -6.49
C PHE A 84 7.14 -5.61 -5.20
N VAL A 85 6.67 -4.44 -4.78
CA VAL A 85 5.70 -4.29 -3.67
C VAL A 85 4.41 -5.02 -4.01
N GLY A 86 3.98 -5.00 -5.28
CA GLY A 86 2.86 -5.78 -5.76
C GLY A 86 3.00 -7.29 -5.46
N LEU A 87 4.21 -7.84 -5.53
CA LEU A 87 4.45 -9.25 -5.19
C LEU A 87 4.13 -9.57 -3.73
N SER A 88 4.32 -8.62 -2.82
CA SER A 88 3.93 -8.78 -1.41
C SER A 88 2.41 -8.92 -1.23
N ILE A 89 1.61 -8.36 -2.15
CA ILE A 89 0.15 -8.56 -2.20
C ILE A 89 -0.15 -10.03 -2.55
N GLY A 90 0.59 -10.62 -3.50
CA GLY A 90 0.50 -12.04 -3.82
C GLY A 90 0.83 -12.92 -2.62
N THR A 91 1.88 -12.57 -1.86
CA THR A 91 2.20 -13.22 -0.58
C THR A 91 1.04 -13.15 0.40
N ASN A 92 0.44 -11.97 0.59
CA ASN A 92 -0.69 -11.80 1.51
C ASN A 92 -1.86 -12.73 1.15
N VAL A 93 -2.24 -12.79 -0.13
CA VAL A 93 -3.37 -13.63 -0.58
C VAL A 93 -3.10 -15.11 -0.37
N LEU A 94 -1.90 -15.61 -0.72
CA LEU A 94 -1.58 -17.03 -0.57
C LEU A 94 -1.47 -17.43 0.89
N VAL A 95 -0.75 -16.65 1.71
CA VAL A 95 -0.60 -16.90 3.15
C VAL A 95 -1.97 -16.85 3.83
N ALA A 96 -2.81 -15.84 3.52
CA ALA A 96 -4.17 -15.75 4.07
C ALA A 96 -5.01 -16.98 3.71
N ARG A 97 -4.93 -17.45 2.45
CA ARG A 97 -5.66 -18.63 1.99
C ARG A 97 -5.23 -19.91 2.72
N TYR A 98 -3.92 -20.19 2.81
CA TYR A 98 -3.43 -21.39 3.48
C TYR A 98 -3.60 -21.31 5.01
N TYR A 99 -3.50 -20.12 5.60
CA TYR A 99 -3.81 -19.92 7.01
C TYR A 99 -5.30 -20.18 7.31
N GLY A 100 -6.20 -19.66 6.46
CA GLY A 100 -7.64 -19.92 6.55
C GLY A 100 -8.01 -21.40 6.34
N ALA A 101 -7.30 -22.09 5.44
CA ALA A 101 -7.44 -23.52 5.19
C ALA A 101 -6.84 -24.41 6.31
N GLN A 102 -6.11 -23.83 7.27
CA GLN A 102 -5.37 -24.55 8.31
C GLN A 102 -4.34 -25.55 7.75
N ASP A 103 -3.82 -25.31 6.55
CA ASP A 103 -2.80 -26.13 5.90
C ASP A 103 -1.40 -25.64 6.29
N ALA A 104 -0.87 -26.21 7.37
CA ALA A 104 0.41 -25.80 7.93
C ALA A 104 1.60 -26.02 6.98
N LYS A 105 1.55 -27.06 6.12
CA LYS A 105 2.63 -27.36 5.17
C LYS A 105 2.68 -26.31 4.07
N GLN A 106 1.55 -26.09 3.38
CA GLN A 106 1.46 -25.10 2.30
C GLN A 106 1.74 -23.68 2.81
N LEU A 107 1.30 -23.38 4.03
CA LEU A 107 1.58 -22.11 4.69
C LEU A 107 3.07 -21.91 4.93
N SER A 108 3.76 -22.90 5.51
CA SER A 108 5.20 -22.84 5.75
C SER A 108 5.98 -22.68 4.44
N GLU A 109 5.68 -23.49 3.42
CA GLU A 109 6.30 -23.39 2.08
C GLU A 109 6.11 -21.99 1.47
N THR A 110 4.92 -21.40 1.63
CA THR A 110 4.62 -20.05 1.14
C THR A 110 5.44 -18.97 1.87
N VAL A 111 5.56 -19.08 3.20
CA VAL A 111 6.34 -18.13 4.01
C VAL A 111 7.82 -18.16 3.60
N HIS A 112 8.42 -19.35 3.49
CA HIS A 112 9.83 -19.49 3.11
C HIS A 112 10.10 -19.00 1.69
N THR A 113 9.22 -19.34 0.73
CA THR A 113 9.29 -18.83 -0.65
C THR A 113 9.16 -17.31 -0.67
N SER A 114 8.24 -16.73 0.11
CA SER A 114 8.02 -15.28 0.17
C SER A 114 9.25 -14.52 0.66
N VAL A 115 9.87 -15.00 1.73
CA VAL A 115 11.09 -14.37 2.29
C VAL A 115 12.24 -14.43 1.28
N LEU A 116 12.44 -15.57 0.63
CA LEU A 116 13.51 -15.68 -0.37
C LEU A 116 13.21 -14.83 -1.62
N THR A 117 11.95 -14.80 -2.08
CA THR A 117 11.51 -13.93 -3.18
C THR A 117 11.74 -12.45 -2.84
N SER A 118 11.50 -12.03 -1.58
CA SER A 118 11.74 -10.65 -1.16
C SER A 118 13.20 -10.26 -1.25
N LEU A 119 14.11 -11.14 -0.83
CA LEU A 119 15.56 -10.91 -0.92
C LEU A 119 16.05 -10.84 -2.37
N VAL A 120 15.60 -11.79 -3.22
CA VAL A 120 15.93 -11.79 -4.66
C VAL A 120 15.40 -10.50 -5.33
N SER A 121 14.16 -10.11 -5.03
CA SER A 121 13.58 -8.86 -5.54
C SER A 121 14.41 -7.64 -5.11
N GLY A 122 14.85 -7.61 -3.87
CA GLY A 122 15.71 -6.54 -3.35
C GLY A 122 17.06 -6.48 -4.06
N VAL A 123 17.69 -7.62 -4.32
CA VAL A 123 18.97 -7.69 -5.06
C VAL A 123 18.80 -7.22 -6.50
N ILE A 124 17.71 -7.61 -7.16
CA ILE A 124 17.39 -7.12 -8.52
C ILE A 124 17.22 -5.60 -8.50
N LEU A 125 16.52 -5.06 -7.49
CA LEU A 125 16.33 -3.62 -7.34
C LEU A 125 17.64 -2.88 -7.07
N ILE A 126 18.59 -3.45 -6.30
CA ILE A 126 19.93 -2.87 -6.17
C ILE A 126 20.59 -2.78 -7.56
N ALA A 127 20.62 -3.88 -8.30
CA ALA A 127 21.27 -3.92 -9.61
C ALA A 127 20.67 -2.88 -10.57
N VAL A 128 19.34 -2.82 -10.64
CA VAL A 128 18.63 -1.85 -11.52
C VAL A 128 18.82 -0.42 -11.00
N GLY A 129 18.59 -0.17 -9.72
CA GLY A 129 18.64 1.17 -9.14
C GLY A 129 20.03 1.80 -9.14
N VAL A 130 21.08 1.00 -8.87
CA VAL A 130 22.45 1.50 -8.87
C VAL A 130 22.99 1.70 -10.31
N ALA A 131 22.74 0.73 -11.21
CA ALA A 131 23.24 0.79 -12.58
C ALA A 131 22.53 1.85 -13.44
N PHE A 132 21.22 2.02 -13.24
CA PHE A 132 20.38 2.88 -14.09
C PHE A 132 19.97 4.20 -13.43
N ALA A 133 20.45 4.53 -12.20
CA ALA A 133 20.09 5.77 -11.51
C ALA A 133 20.29 7.01 -12.38
N GLU A 134 21.50 7.22 -12.87
CA GLU A 134 21.85 8.40 -13.64
C GLU A 134 21.21 8.43 -15.03
N PRO A 135 21.23 7.35 -15.85
CA PRO A 135 20.53 7.30 -17.12
C PRO A 135 19.03 7.58 -17.02
N LEU A 136 18.36 7.03 -16.00
CA LEU A 136 16.92 7.24 -15.80
C LEU A 136 16.60 8.67 -15.38
N LEU A 137 17.41 9.26 -14.49
CA LEU A 137 17.25 10.67 -14.07
C LEU A 137 17.50 11.63 -15.23
N THR A 138 18.50 11.35 -16.06
CA THR A 138 18.79 12.12 -17.28
C THR A 138 17.62 12.04 -18.27
N LEU A 139 17.04 10.85 -18.47
CA LEU A 139 15.86 10.64 -19.31
C LEU A 139 14.64 11.42 -18.81
N MET A 140 14.52 11.60 -17.49
CA MET A 140 13.47 12.41 -16.87
C MET A 140 13.72 13.91 -16.96
N GLY A 141 14.85 14.37 -17.53
CA GLY A 141 15.19 15.77 -17.66
C GLY A 141 15.64 16.43 -16.37
N THR A 142 16.26 15.66 -15.45
CA THR A 142 16.82 16.22 -14.21
C THR A 142 17.94 17.20 -14.55
N PRO A 143 17.93 18.45 -14.01
CA PRO A 143 18.95 19.44 -14.26
C PRO A 143 20.36 18.96 -13.86
N GLU A 144 21.40 19.40 -14.60
CA GLU A 144 22.79 18.94 -14.38
C GLU A 144 23.32 19.28 -12.98
N ASP A 145 22.93 20.42 -12.40
CA ASP A 145 23.30 20.86 -11.06
C ASP A 145 22.70 19.99 -9.93
N VAL A 146 21.60 19.29 -10.22
CA VAL A 146 20.89 18.40 -9.29
C VAL A 146 21.22 16.92 -9.53
N LEU A 147 21.56 16.56 -10.77
CA LEU A 147 21.72 15.18 -11.25
C LEU A 147 22.67 14.35 -10.37
N GLY A 148 23.83 14.89 -10.02
CA GLY A 148 24.83 14.21 -9.20
C GLY A 148 24.30 13.83 -7.82
N GLN A 149 23.62 14.75 -7.15
CA GLN A 149 23.05 14.51 -5.82
C GLN A 149 21.85 13.56 -5.88
N ALA A 150 21.00 13.69 -6.90
CA ALA A 150 19.87 12.80 -7.13
C ALA A 150 20.30 11.36 -7.40
N ALA A 151 21.33 11.18 -8.25
CA ALA A 151 21.89 9.86 -8.55
C ALA A 151 22.54 9.23 -7.30
N LEU A 152 23.27 10.01 -6.50
CA LEU A 152 23.86 9.54 -5.24
C LEU A 152 22.79 9.11 -4.25
N TYR A 153 21.75 9.94 -4.04
CA TYR A 153 20.62 9.62 -3.17
C TYR A 153 19.95 8.31 -3.61
N MET A 154 19.64 8.20 -4.91
CA MET A 154 18.99 7.04 -5.47
C MET A 154 19.84 5.77 -5.32
N ARG A 155 21.14 5.83 -5.63
CA ARG A 155 22.05 4.68 -5.47
C ARG A 155 22.10 4.18 -4.02
N ILE A 156 22.25 5.08 -3.04
CA ILE A 156 22.25 4.70 -1.62
C ILE A 156 20.90 4.13 -1.21
N TYR A 157 19.80 4.76 -1.62
CA TYR A 157 18.45 4.32 -1.31
C TYR A 157 18.19 2.88 -1.82
N PHE A 158 18.63 2.55 -3.06
CA PHE A 158 18.46 1.22 -3.63
C PHE A 158 19.32 0.14 -2.95
N VAL A 159 20.42 0.48 -2.28
CA VAL A 159 21.15 -0.47 -1.42
C VAL A 159 20.26 -0.97 -0.28
N GLY A 160 19.32 -0.19 0.20
CA GLY A 160 18.35 -0.58 1.23
C GLY A 160 17.22 -1.49 0.75
N MET A 161 17.07 -1.73 -0.57
CA MET A 161 15.93 -2.45 -1.13
C MET A 161 15.72 -3.87 -0.58
N PRO A 162 16.75 -4.70 -0.35
CA PRO A 162 16.53 -6.01 0.27
C PRO A 162 15.85 -5.92 1.63
N ALA A 163 16.23 -4.95 2.45
CA ALA A 163 15.60 -4.71 3.74
C ALA A 163 14.16 -4.22 3.58
N MET A 164 13.91 -3.27 2.69
CA MET A 164 12.57 -2.77 2.39
C MET A 164 11.66 -3.87 1.88
N MET A 165 12.11 -4.70 0.93
CA MET A 165 11.34 -5.82 0.42
C MET A 165 11.06 -6.85 1.53
N LEU A 166 12.05 -7.20 2.32
CA LEU A 166 11.90 -8.13 3.44
C LEU A 166 10.86 -7.63 4.46
N TYR A 167 10.87 -6.33 4.78
CA TYR A 167 9.82 -5.73 5.62
C TYR A 167 8.44 -5.82 4.98
N ASN A 168 8.29 -5.45 3.69
CA ASN A 168 7.00 -5.46 3.02
C ASN A 168 6.38 -6.86 2.94
N PHE A 169 7.18 -7.87 2.59
CA PHE A 169 6.73 -9.26 2.54
C PHE A 169 6.44 -9.82 3.94
N GLY A 170 7.31 -9.55 4.92
CA GLY A 170 7.11 -9.96 6.30
C GLY A 170 5.86 -9.32 6.93
N ALA A 171 5.63 -8.04 6.68
CA ALA A 171 4.42 -7.34 7.09
C ALA A 171 3.18 -7.90 6.38
N ALA A 172 3.28 -8.30 5.10
CA ALA A 172 2.20 -8.95 4.37
C ALA A 172 1.85 -10.32 4.99
N ILE A 173 2.84 -11.11 5.42
CA ILE A 173 2.64 -12.37 6.16
C ILE A 173 1.90 -12.09 7.48
N LEU A 174 2.34 -11.12 8.28
CA LEU A 174 1.69 -10.79 9.55
C LEU A 174 0.26 -10.29 9.35
N ARG A 175 0.03 -9.42 8.37
CA ARG A 175 -1.33 -8.96 8.02
C ARG A 175 -2.23 -10.10 7.59
N SER A 176 -1.73 -11.05 6.81
CA SER A 176 -2.52 -12.19 6.33
C SER A 176 -3.01 -13.13 7.44
N VAL A 177 -2.28 -13.20 8.56
CA VAL A 177 -2.69 -13.99 9.76
C VAL A 177 -3.46 -13.14 10.79
N GLY A 178 -3.76 -11.87 10.47
CA GLY A 178 -4.57 -11.02 11.32
C GLY A 178 -3.82 -10.06 12.23
N ASP A 179 -2.51 -9.97 12.11
CA ASP A 179 -1.69 -9.08 12.92
C ASP A 179 -1.28 -7.82 12.16
N THR A 180 -1.93 -6.72 12.47
CA THR A 180 -1.58 -5.39 11.95
C THR A 180 -0.86 -4.51 12.96
N LYS A 181 -0.82 -4.92 14.23
CA LYS A 181 -0.24 -4.12 15.31
C LYS A 181 1.28 -4.23 15.34
N ARG A 182 1.82 -5.45 15.20
CA ARG A 182 3.28 -5.64 15.21
C ARG A 182 3.97 -4.90 14.06
N PRO A 183 3.50 -4.97 12.79
CA PRO A 183 4.03 -4.13 11.71
C PRO A 183 3.98 -2.62 12.01
N LEU A 184 2.89 -2.12 12.64
CA LEU A 184 2.80 -0.73 13.08
C LEU A 184 3.90 -0.38 14.09
N TYR A 185 4.14 -1.22 15.10
CA TYR A 185 5.19 -0.97 16.08
C TYR A 185 6.59 -0.97 15.46
N PHE A 186 6.86 -1.91 14.54
CA PHE A 186 8.15 -1.98 13.85
C PHE A 186 8.40 -0.75 12.98
N LEU A 187 7.38 -0.30 12.27
CA LEU A 187 7.43 0.92 11.46
C LEU A 187 7.64 2.16 12.35
N THR A 188 6.95 2.24 13.48
CA THR A 188 7.09 3.37 14.41
C THR A 188 8.50 3.45 14.98
N ILE A 189 9.07 2.33 15.43
CA ILE A 189 10.44 2.29 15.95
C ILE A 189 11.43 2.70 14.85
N ALA A 190 11.31 2.12 13.66
CA ALA A 190 12.20 2.42 12.54
C ALA A 190 12.07 3.88 12.10
N GLY A 191 10.84 4.43 12.06
CA GLY A 191 10.61 5.82 11.69
C GLY A 191 11.16 6.84 12.69
N VAL A 192 11.03 6.58 13.99
CA VAL A 192 11.63 7.43 15.02
C VAL A 192 13.16 7.41 14.90
N VAL A 193 13.76 6.24 14.72
CA VAL A 193 15.21 6.11 14.50
C VAL A 193 15.61 6.82 13.20
N ASN A 194 14.83 6.72 12.13
CA ASN A 194 15.08 7.43 10.87
C ASN A 194 15.18 8.95 11.09
N VAL A 195 14.20 9.56 11.77
CA VAL A 195 14.20 11.01 12.04
C VAL A 195 15.42 11.42 12.87
N ILE A 196 15.76 10.66 13.92
CA ILE A 196 16.94 10.94 14.75
C ILE A 196 18.23 10.85 13.91
N LEU A 197 18.37 9.80 13.11
CA LEU A 197 19.54 9.60 12.26
C LEU A 197 19.65 10.66 11.15
N ASN A 198 18.52 11.09 10.57
CA ASN A 198 18.50 12.18 9.60
C ASN A 198 19.09 13.45 10.19
N LEU A 199 18.60 13.87 11.36
CA LEU A 199 19.13 15.05 12.05
C LEU A 199 20.62 14.88 12.37
N PHE A 200 21.02 13.72 12.84
CA PHE A 200 22.41 13.43 13.20
C PHE A 200 23.35 13.46 11.97
N PHE A 201 23.00 12.76 10.90
CA PHE A 201 23.87 12.71 9.71
C PHE A 201 23.88 14.03 8.93
N VAL A 202 22.77 14.77 8.91
CA VAL A 202 22.69 16.03 8.18
C VAL A 202 23.29 17.18 8.97
N ILE A 203 23.02 17.30 10.29
CA ILE A 203 23.45 18.45 11.09
C ILE A 203 24.87 18.24 11.66
N VAL A 204 25.18 17.04 12.18
CA VAL A 204 26.47 16.78 12.84
C VAL A 204 27.54 16.38 11.83
N PHE A 205 27.22 15.47 10.91
CA PHE A 205 28.19 14.98 9.92
C PHE A 205 28.16 15.73 8.59
N HIS A 206 27.23 16.64 8.37
CA HIS A 206 27.08 17.42 7.14
C HIS A 206 27.05 16.57 5.85
N LEU A 207 26.48 15.36 5.90
CA LEU A 207 26.46 14.42 4.78
C LEU A 207 25.40 14.77 3.70
N GLY A 208 24.60 15.81 3.91
CA GLY A 208 23.59 16.25 2.93
C GLY A 208 22.61 15.16 2.55
N VAL A 209 22.34 15.01 1.25
CA VAL A 209 21.43 13.99 0.71
C VAL A 209 21.86 12.55 1.01
N ALA A 210 23.17 12.30 1.06
CA ALA A 210 23.70 11.00 1.41
C ALA A 210 23.33 10.61 2.84
N GLY A 211 23.37 11.57 3.78
CA GLY A 211 22.99 11.36 5.18
C GLY A 211 21.55 10.89 5.33
N VAL A 212 20.62 11.52 4.61
CA VAL A 212 19.19 11.14 4.63
C VAL A 212 18.98 9.75 4.01
N ALA A 213 19.64 9.45 2.88
CA ALA A 213 19.56 8.15 2.26
C ALA A 213 20.10 7.03 3.19
N ILE A 214 21.22 7.25 3.84
CA ILE A 214 21.83 6.30 4.81
C ILE A 214 20.89 6.10 6.00
N ALA A 215 20.32 7.17 6.57
CA ALA A 215 19.36 7.06 7.67
C ALA A 215 18.14 6.24 7.29
N THR A 216 17.63 6.43 6.07
CA THR A 216 16.52 5.64 5.52
C THR A 216 16.89 4.17 5.38
N VAL A 217 18.06 3.85 4.85
CA VAL A 217 18.54 2.46 4.72
C VAL A 217 18.67 1.79 6.10
N ILE A 218 19.25 2.47 7.08
CA ILE A 218 19.39 1.93 8.45
C ILE A 218 18.01 1.67 9.06
N SER A 219 17.07 2.58 8.91
CA SER A 219 15.71 2.40 9.43
C SER A 219 14.98 1.23 8.75
N GLN A 220 15.19 1.03 7.45
CA GLN A 220 14.67 -0.13 6.71
C GLN A 220 15.27 -1.44 7.22
N VAL A 221 16.58 -1.47 7.49
CA VAL A 221 17.23 -2.65 8.08
C VAL A 221 16.68 -2.96 9.47
N ILE A 222 16.42 -1.95 10.30
CA ILE A 222 15.82 -2.14 11.62
C ILE A 222 14.41 -2.72 11.50
N SER A 223 13.54 -2.17 10.65
CA SER A 223 12.18 -2.69 10.48
C SER A 223 12.18 -4.11 9.90
N ALA A 224 13.06 -4.40 8.94
CA ALA A 224 13.26 -5.74 8.39
C ALA A 224 13.76 -6.73 9.45
N GLY A 225 14.72 -6.33 10.26
CA GLY A 225 15.23 -7.15 11.36
C GLY A 225 14.13 -7.48 12.39
N LEU A 226 13.34 -6.49 12.79
CA LEU A 226 12.25 -6.66 13.74
C LEU A 226 11.16 -7.62 13.21
N VAL A 227 10.75 -7.47 11.95
CA VAL A 227 9.75 -8.38 11.35
C VAL A 227 10.30 -9.80 11.19
N THR A 228 11.56 -9.94 10.80
CA THR A 228 12.22 -11.25 10.66
C THR A 228 12.35 -11.96 12.00
N ILE A 229 12.82 -11.28 13.03
CA ILE A 229 12.91 -11.82 14.40
C ILE A 229 11.52 -12.22 14.89
N CYS A 230 10.50 -11.43 14.60
CA CYS A 230 9.11 -11.75 14.95
C CYS A 230 8.65 -13.07 14.29
N LEU A 231 8.91 -13.24 12.99
CA LEU A 231 8.56 -14.46 12.25
C LEU A 231 9.37 -15.69 12.73
N MET A 232 10.63 -15.50 13.11
CA MET A 232 11.47 -16.60 13.64
C MET A 232 11.06 -17.04 15.05
N LYS A 233 10.61 -16.10 15.90
CA LYS A 233 10.27 -16.37 17.31
C LYS A 233 8.82 -16.82 17.52
N THR A 234 7.98 -16.80 16.50
CA THR A 234 6.61 -17.30 16.63
C THR A 234 6.60 -18.83 16.74
N ASN A 235 5.61 -19.38 17.48
CA ASN A 235 5.37 -20.81 17.57
C ASN A 235 4.21 -21.25 16.64
N ALA A 236 3.74 -20.38 15.76
CA ALA A 236 2.65 -20.65 14.83
C ALA A 236 3.17 -21.32 13.54
N SER A 237 2.26 -21.84 12.74
CA SER A 237 2.56 -22.55 11.48
C SER A 237 3.26 -21.68 10.42
N TYR A 238 3.24 -20.34 10.58
CA TYR A 238 3.95 -19.38 9.72
C TYR A 238 5.35 -19.01 10.24
N ARG A 239 5.91 -19.83 11.17
CA ARG A 239 7.28 -19.63 11.68
C ARG A 239 8.29 -19.68 10.54
N LEU A 240 9.20 -18.70 10.52
CA LEU A 240 10.35 -18.68 9.62
C LEU A 240 11.50 -19.50 10.22
N GLU A 241 11.93 -20.50 9.49
CA GLU A 241 13.09 -21.35 9.83
C GLU A 241 14.14 -21.23 8.72
N LEU A 242 15.27 -20.57 9.01
CA LEU A 242 16.27 -20.21 7.99
C LEU A 242 16.80 -21.44 7.21
N HIS A 243 16.90 -22.59 7.85
CA HIS A 243 17.36 -23.84 7.20
C HIS A 243 16.34 -24.43 6.21
N LYS A 244 15.08 -23.99 6.25
CA LYS A 244 14.01 -24.42 5.33
C LYS A 244 13.79 -23.43 4.19
N LEU A 245 14.64 -22.40 4.06
CA LEU A 245 14.54 -21.45 2.97
C LEU A 245 14.70 -22.13 1.61
N HIS A 246 13.60 -22.15 0.85
CA HIS A 246 13.54 -22.73 -0.48
C HIS A 246 12.48 -22.03 -1.31
N ILE A 247 12.71 -21.90 -2.64
CA ILE A 247 11.70 -21.39 -3.57
C ILE A 247 10.91 -22.59 -4.10
N TYR A 248 9.70 -22.76 -3.58
CA TYR A 248 8.72 -23.70 -4.10
C TYR A 248 8.05 -23.10 -5.33
N LYS A 249 8.25 -23.71 -6.50
CA LYS A 249 7.80 -23.17 -7.79
C LYS A 249 6.30 -22.89 -7.83
N ASP A 250 5.47 -23.78 -7.32
CA ASP A 250 4.02 -23.62 -7.24
C ASP A 250 3.61 -22.39 -6.40
N LYS A 251 4.30 -22.15 -5.28
CA LYS A 251 4.06 -20.99 -4.42
C LYS A 251 4.55 -19.70 -5.08
N PHE A 252 5.74 -19.75 -5.68
CA PHE A 252 6.30 -18.62 -6.42
C PHE A 252 5.38 -18.18 -7.56
N PHE A 253 4.96 -19.09 -8.44
CA PHE A 253 4.03 -18.78 -9.53
C PHE A 253 2.66 -18.35 -9.02
N GLY A 254 2.18 -18.93 -7.90
CA GLY A 254 0.95 -18.49 -7.24
C GLY A 254 1.03 -17.03 -6.77
N MET A 255 2.14 -16.63 -6.13
CA MET A 255 2.38 -15.24 -5.72
C MET A 255 2.51 -14.32 -6.93
N MET A 256 3.25 -14.73 -7.98
CA MET A 256 3.41 -13.96 -9.22
C MET A 256 2.08 -13.71 -9.90
N ARG A 257 1.22 -14.72 -9.99
CA ARG A 257 -0.11 -14.63 -10.64
C ARG A 257 -1.01 -13.55 -10.00
N VAL A 258 -0.88 -13.33 -8.70
CA VAL A 258 -1.65 -12.30 -7.99
C VAL A 258 -0.86 -11.00 -7.89
N GLY A 259 0.42 -11.07 -7.54
CA GLY A 259 1.24 -9.93 -7.20
C GLY A 259 1.73 -9.13 -8.40
N LEU A 260 2.14 -9.80 -9.49
CA LEU A 260 2.64 -9.09 -10.68
C LEU A 260 1.58 -8.18 -11.31
N PRO A 261 0.32 -8.65 -11.55
CA PRO A 261 -0.72 -7.75 -12.04
C PRO A 261 -1.00 -6.58 -11.07
N ALA A 262 -0.91 -6.82 -9.76
CA ALA A 262 -1.10 -5.77 -8.77
C ALA A 262 -0.01 -4.69 -8.83
N GLY A 263 1.25 -5.11 -8.98
CA GLY A 263 2.39 -4.20 -9.13
C GLY A 263 2.35 -3.43 -10.46
N MET A 264 2.04 -4.10 -11.56
CA MET A 264 1.86 -3.46 -12.87
C MET A 264 0.75 -2.40 -12.84
N GLN A 265 -0.38 -2.68 -12.17
CA GLN A 265 -1.44 -1.69 -11.98
C GLN A 265 -0.90 -0.44 -11.28
N GLY A 266 -0.13 -0.58 -10.19
CA GLY A 266 0.47 0.54 -9.47
C GLY A 266 1.44 1.35 -10.34
N ALA A 267 2.28 0.69 -11.14
CA ALA A 267 3.20 1.36 -12.06
C ALA A 267 2.46 2.17 -13.14
N VAL A 268 1.42 1.60 -13.75
CA VAL A 268 0.62 2.31 -14.78
C VAL A 268 -0.17 3.46 -14.18
N PHE A 269 -0.70 3.33 -12.94
CA PHE A 269 -1.31 4.46 -12.24
C PHE A 269 -0.33 5.62 -12.05
N SER A 270 0.93 5.33 -11.70
CA SER A 270 1.96 6.36 -11.57
C SER A 270 2.19 7.11 -12.89
N ILE A 271 2.25 6.41 -14.03
CA ILE A 271 2.38 7.01 -15.36
C ILE A 271 1.14 7.87 -15.69
N SER A 272 -0.07 7.38 -15.42
CA SER A 272 -1.30 8.14 -15.65
C SER A 272 -1.34 9.45 -14.85
N ASN A 273 -0.87 9.42 -13.60
CA ASN A 273 -0.80 10.62 -12.76
C ASN A 273 0.18 11.67 -13.30
N VAL A 274 1.29 11.26 -13.95
CA VAL A 274 2.23 12.18 -14.62
C VAL A 274 1.54 12.92 -15.77
N LEU A 275 0.71 12.25 -16.58
CA LEU A 275 -0.03 12.88 -17.67
C LEU A 275 -1.03 13.93 -17.16
N ILE A 276 -1.72 13.64 -16.05
CA ILE A 276 -2.63 14.61 -15.43
C ILE A 276 -1.86 15.81 -14.89
N GLN A 277 -0.73 15.56 -14.22
CA GLN A 277 0.12 16.62 -13.68
C GLN A 277 0.62 17.54 -14.80
N SER A 278 0.98 17.01 -15.96
CA SER A 278 1.34 17.80 -17.15
C SER A 278 0.20 18.72 -17.59
N SER A 279 -1.06 18.24 -17.54
CA SER A 279 -2.23 19.07 -17.84
C SER A 279 -2.46 20.17 -16.81
N ILE A 280 -2.25 19.90 -15.52
CA ILE A 280 -2.31 20.90 -14.44
C ILE A 280 -1.25 21.97 -14.64
N ASN A 281 -0.04 21.57 -14.99
CA ASN A 281 1.09 22.49 -15.20
C ASN A 281 0.82 23.51 -16.33
N SER A 282 -0.04 23.17 -17.31
CA SER A 282 -0.41 24.09 -18.39
C SER A 282 -1.23 25.31 -17.94
N PHE A 283 -1.77 25.29 -16.71
CA PHE A 283 -2.52 26.43 -16.13
C PHE A 283 -1.64 27.43 -15.38
N GLY A 284 -0.34 27.17 -15.26
CA GLY A 284 0.62 28.07 -14.61
C GLY A 284 1.01 27.63 -13.18
N SER A 285 2.00 28.33 -12.65
CA SER A 285 2.66 27.97 -11.37
C SER A 285 1.75 28.10 -10.15
N THR A 286 0.85 29.07 -10.13
CA THR A 286 -0.10 29.30 -9.02
C THR A 286 -1.05 28.09 -8.87
N VAL A 287 -1.64 27.64 -9.99
CA VAL A 287 -2.52 26.47 -10.04
C VAL A 287 -1.76 25.19 -9.68
N MET A 288 -0.55 25.05 -10.20
CA MET A 288 0.32 23.90 -9.89
C MET A 288 0.64 23.83 -8.39
N ALA A 289 0.96 24.96 -7.76
CA ALA A 289 1.24 25.03 -6.32
C ALA A 289 0.02 24.65 -5.47
N GLY A 290 -1.16 25.22 -5.77
CA GLY A 290 -2.42 24.91 -5.10
C GLY A 290 -2.82 23.45 -5.26
N SER A 291 -2.70 22.92 -6.47
CA SER A 291 -2.98 21.51 -6.77
C SER A 291 -2.04 20.56 -6.05
N THR A 292 -0.75 20.90 -5.94
CA THR A 292 0.25 20.08 -5.22
C THR A 292 -0.03 20.06 -3.72
N ALA A 293 -0.33 21.23 -3.13
CA ALA A 293 -0.70 21.31 -1.71
C ALA A 293 -1.95 20.47 -1.39
N ALA A 294 -2.98 20.58 -2.24
CA ALA A 294 -4.19 19.77 -2.11
C ALA A 294 -3.90 18.27 -2.25
N ALA A 295 -3.07 17.86 -3.23
CA ALA A 295 -2.70 16.47 -3.43
C ALA A 295 -1.98 15.84 -2.21
N ASN A 296 -1.17 16.61 -1.49
CA ASN A 296 -0.55 16.15 -0.25
C ASN A 296 -1.60 15.85 0.83
N ILE A 297 -2.64 16.70 0.97
CA ILE A 297 -3.75 16.48 1.90
C ILE A 297 -4.58 15.27 1.46
N GLU A 298 -4.87 15.14 0.16
CA GLU A 298 -5.54 13.97 -0.43
C GLU A 298 -4.82 12.66 -0.09
N GLY A 299 -3.49 12.67 -0.04
CA GLY A 299 -2.66 11.51 0.30
C GLY A 299 -2.98 10.92 1.66
N PHE A 300 -3.29 11.73 2.68
CA PHE A 300 -3.72 11.26 4.00
C PHE A 300 -5.09 10.58 3.94
N VAL A 301 -6.04 11.16 3.20
CA VAL A 301 -7.38 10.59 3.02
C VAL A 301 -7.28 9.24 2.28
N TYR A 302 -6.51 9.19 1.19
CA TYR A 302 -6.27 7.97 0.43
C TYR A 302 -5.66 6.86 1.29
N THR A 303 -4.64 7.18 2.08
CA THR A 303 -3.95 6.22 2.94
C THR A 303 -4.89 5.59 3.96
N ALA A 304 -5.81 6.38 4.54
CA ALA A 304 -6.82 5.86 5.45
C ALA A 304 -7.81 4.91 4.72
N MET A 305 -8.23 5.24 3.50
CA MET A 305 -9.11 4.37 2.72
C MET A 305 -8.41 3.11 2.23
N ASN A 306 -7.13 3.17 1.86
CA ASN A 306 -6.34 2.02 1.42
C ASN A 306 -6.25 0.91 2.49
N ALA A 307 -6.37 1.28 3.78
CA ALA A 307 -6.46 0.29 4.85
C ALA A 307 -7.66 -0.67 4.69
N PHE A 308 -8.78 -0.22 4.12
CA PHE A 308 -9.93 -1.09 3.85
C PHE A 308 -9.72 -1.98 2.64
N TYR A 309 -8.97 -1.55 1.62
CA TYR A 309 -8.49 -2.42 0.55
C TYR A 309 -7.67 -3.59 1.12
N GLN A 310 -6.67 -3.29 1.98
CA GLN A 310 -5.84 -4.31 2.62
C GLN A 310 -6.65 -5.23 3.54
N THR A 311 -7.64 -4.68 4.24
CA THR A 311 -8.56 -5.43 5.10
C THR A 311 -9.43 -6.38 4.27
N ALA A 312 -10.05 -5.88 3.20
CA ALA A 312 -10.88 -6.67 2.29
C ALA A 312 -10.09 -7.82 1.67
N LEU A 313 -8.84 -7.55 1.25
CA LEU A 313 -7.91 -8.53 0.70
C LEU A 313 -7.64 -9.68 1.69
N SER A 314 -7.21 -9.35 2.91
CA SER A 314 -6.79 -10.34 3.91
C SER A 314 -7.97 -11.15 4.45
N PHE A 315 -9.09 -10.48 4.79
CA PHE A 315 -10.30 -11.16 5.26
C PHE A 315 -10.89 -12.09 4.21
N THR A 316 -10.96 -11.64 2.95
CA THR A 316 -11.43 -12.47 1.85
C THR A 316 -10.52 -13.66 1.63
N GLY A 317 -9.19 -13.47 1.59
CA GLY A 317 -8.22 -14.54 1.41
C GLY A 317 -8.35 -15.65 2.46
N GLN A 318 -8.48 -15.31 3.76
CA GLN A 318 -8.69 -16.30 4.82
C GLN A 318 -10.04 -17.02 4.68
N ASN A 319 -11.14 -16.30 4.41
CA ASN A 319 -12.46 -16.91 4.27
C ASN A 319 -12.56 -17.81 3.03
N MET A 320 -11.84 -17.48 1.95
CA MET A 320 -11.69 -18.36 0.78
C MET A 320 -10.98 -19.66 1.14
N GLY A 321 -9.88 -19.58 1.90
CA GLY A 321 -9.17 -20.75 2.39
C GLY A 321 -10.01 -21.63 3.32
N ALA A 322 -10.77 -21.02 4.20
CA ALA A 322 -11.69 -21.69 5.13
C ALA A 322 -12.99 -22.18 4.46
N LYS A 323 -13.16 -22.02 3.14
CA LYS A 323 -14.38 -22.34 2.38
C LYS A 323 -15.65 -21.64 2.90
N LYS A 324 -15.50 -20.48 3.57
CA LYS A 324 -16.63 -19.70 4.11
C LYS A 324 -17.08 -18.62 3.13
N TYR A 325 -17.53 -19.05 1.96
CA TYR A 325 -17.86 -18.19 0.83
C TYR A 325 -18.98 -17.18 1.12
N ASP A 326 -19.96 -17.57 1.93
CA ASP A 326 -21.07 -16.67 2.33
C ASP A 326 -20.59 -15.43 3.10
N ARG A 327 -19.42 -15.52 3.77
CA ARG A 327 -18.85 -14.39 4.50
C ARG A 327 -18.20 -13.35 3.57
N VAL A 328 -17.78 -13.75 2.35
CA VAL A 328 -17.13 -12.83 1.39
C VAL A 328 -18.06 -11.67 1.04
N ALA A 329 -19.35 -11.95 0.77
CA ALA A 329 -20.34 -10.91 0.49
C ALA A 329 -20.55 -9.96 1.70
N LYS A 330 -20.50 -10.50 2.92
CA LYS A 330 -20.63 -9.69 4.14
C LYS A 330 -19.38 -8.82 4.36
N ILE A 331 -18.19 -9.37 4.09
CA ILE A 331 -16.90 -8.63 4.16
C ILE A 331 -16.93 -7.45 3.19
N LEU A 332 -17.30 -7.68 1.93
CA LEU A 332 -17.42 -6.62 0.92
C LEU A 332 -18.34 -5.50 1.39
N ARG A 333 -19.58 -5.85 1.79
CA ARG A 333 -20.58 -4.85 2.23
C ARG A 333 -20.10 -4.02 3.42
N ILE A 334 -19.48 -4.65 4.42
CA ILE A 334 -18.99 -3.96 5.60
C ILE A 334 -17.77 -3.08 5.25
N CYS A 335 -16.84 -3.58 4.44
CA CYS A 335 -15.68 -2.79 4.01
C CYS A 335 -16.11 -1.59 3.14
N ILE A 336 -17.10 -1.75 2.24
CA ILE A 336 -17.67 -0.64 1.47
C ILE A 336 -18.31 0.38 2.39
N LEU A 337 -19.12 -0.03 3.35
CA LEU A 337 -19.72 0.89 4.32
C LEU A 337 -18.66 1.66 5.08
N CYS A 338 -17.66 0.97 5.62
CA CYS A 338 -16.58 1.59 6.39
C CYS A 338 -15.74 2.54 5.55
N VAL A 339 -15.35 2.16 4.33
CA VAL A 339 -14.55 3.03 3.46
C VAL A 339 -15.34 4.24 2.98
N THR A 340 -16.64 4.09 2.73
CA THR A 340 -17.52 5.21 2.36
C THR A 340 -17.64 6.20 3.52
N VAL A 341 -17.93 5.73 4.73
CA VAL A 341 -18.00 6.59 5.93
C VAL A 341 -16.65 7.28 6.16
N THR A 342 -15.54 6.55 6.10
CA THR A 342 -14.20 7.11 6.30
C THR A 342 -13.87 8.14 5.20
N GLY A 343 -14.14 7.82 3.93
CA GLY A 343 -13.87 8.72 2.81
C GLY A 343 -14.71 9.99 2.85
N VAL A 344 -16.01 9.88 3.20
CA VAL A 344 -16.89 11.04 3.36
C VAL A 344 -16.44 11.89 4.56
N VAL A 345 -16.22 11.29 5.72
CA VAL A 345 -15.83 12.03 6.93
C VAL A 345 -14.46 12.73 6.73
N LEU A 346 -13.47 12.02 6.24
CA LEU A 346 -12.14 12.60 6.03
C LEU A 346 -12.10 13.52 4.81
N GLY A 347 -12.77 13.18 3.72
CA GLY A 347 -12.79 14.00 2.50
C GLY A 347 -13.54 15.31 2.70
N CYS A 348 -14.77 15.27 3.26
CA CYS A 348 -15.50 16.48 3.59
C CYS A 348 -14.81 17.26 4.73
N GLY A 349 -14.27 16.57 5.73
CA GLY A 349 -13.50 17.20 6.82
C GLY A 349 -12.26 17.93 6.29
N ALA A 350 -11.51 17.31 5.38
CA ALA A 350 -10.36 17.94 4.72
C ALA A 350 -10.76 19.18 3.93
N TYR A 351 -11.88 19.15 3.19
CA TYR A 351 -12.40 20.31 2.46
C TYR A 351 -12.87 21.42 3.40
N LEU A 352 -13.64 21.10 4.45
CA LEU A 352 -14.13 22.10 5.44
C LEU A 352 -12.98 22.78 6.19
N LEU A 353 -11.92 22.03 6.49
CA LEU A 353 -10.67 22.53 7.08
C LEU A 353 -9.64 22.92 6.00
N GLY A 354 -10.05 23.05 4.74
CA GLY A 354 -9.15 23.22 3.60
C GLY A 354 -8.29 24.46 3.70
N THR A 355 -8.88 25.63 4.07
CA THR A 355 -8.11 26.87 4.22
C THR A 355 -6.99 26.75 5.26
N PRO A 356 -7.22 26.34 6.53
CA PRO A 356 -6.14 26.16 7.49
C PRO A 356 -5.14 25.06 7.09
N LEU A 357 -5.57 23.98 6.44
CA LEU A 357 -4.68 22.92 5.99
C LEU A 357 -3.78 23.37 4.85
N LEU A 358 -4.32 24.11 3.87
CA LEU A 358 -3.53 24.66 2.75
C LEU A 358 -2.60 25.79 3.22
N SER A 359 -3.00 26.56 4.22
CA SER A 359 -2.19 27.62 4.83
C SER A 359 -0.90 27.09 5.49
N ILE A 360 -0.81 25.79 5.79
CA ILE A 360 0.45 25.15 6.22
C ILE A 360 1.49 25.17 5.10
N TYR A 361 1.03 25.12 3.84
CA TYR A 361 1.91 25.03 2.65
C TYR A 361 2.19 26.41 2.02
N THR A 362 1.25 27.34 2.09
CA THR A 362 1.35 28.63 1.43
C THR A 362 0.51 29.71 2.14
N SER A 363 1.00 30.95 2.07
CA SER A 363 0.24 32.12 2.56
C SER A 363 -0.47 32.86 1.41
N ASP A 364 -0.31 32.44 0.16
CA ASP A 364 -0.90 33.08 -1.00
C ASP A 364 -2.39 32.70 -1.13
N PRO A 365 -3.32 33.69 -1.04
CA PRO A 365 -4.76 33.44 -1.10
C PRO A 365 -5.20 32.79 -2.43
N GLU A 366 -4.56 33.15 -3.55
CA GLU A 366 -4.90 32.62 -4.88
C GLU A 366 -4.53 31.13 -4.99
N VAL A 367 -3.35 30.75 -4.47
CA VAL A 367 -2.90 29.35 -4.39
C VAL A 367 -3.85 28.54 -3.52
N ILE A 368 -4.29 29.10 -2.38
CA ILE A 368 -5.26 28.45 -1.48
C ILE A 368 -6.58 28.21 -2.19
N GLN A 369 -7.07 29.19 -2.97
CA GLN A 369 -8.32 29.08 -3.70
C GLN A 369 -8.29 27.94 -4.72
N TYR A 370 -7.23 27.80 -5.53
CA TYR A 370 -7.08 26.68 -6.46
C TYR A 370 -6.93 25.34 -5.74
N GLY A 371 -6.28 25.31 -4.58
CA GLY A 371 -6.23 24.15 -3.72
C GLY A 371 -7.61 23.71 -3.24
N LEU A 372 -8.45 24.66 -2.79
CA LEU A 372 -9.83 24.39 -2.36
C LEU A 372 -10.72 23.91 -3.51
N GLU A 373 -10.59 24.47 -4.71
CA GLU A 373 -11.32 24.01 -5.89
C GLU A 373 -11.01 22.55 -6.19
N ARG A 374 -9.73 22.16 -6.17
CA ARG A 374 -9.33 20.77 -6.33
C ARG A 374 -9.89 19.89 -5.21
N MET A 375 -9.76 20.30 -3.95
CA MET A 375 -10.26 19.53 -2.80
C MET A 375 -11.78 19.31 -2.88
N LEU A 376 -12.55 20.30 -3.32
CA LEU A 376 -13.99 20.15 -3.49
C LEU A 376 -14.33 19.05 -4.50
N ILE A 377 -13.64 19.04 -5.65
CA ILE A 377 -13.97 18.14 -6.76
C ILE A 377 -13.39 16.73 -6.56
N VAL A 378 -12.25 16.62 -5.86
CA VAL A 378 -11.51 15.36 -5.70
C VAL A 378 -11.68 14.77 -4.30
N CYS A 379 -11.46 15.54 -3.21
CA CYS A 379 -11.52 15.02 -1.84
C CYS A 379 -12.95 14.66 -1.41
N VAL A 380 -13.95 15.47 -1.75
CA VAL A 380 -15.33 15.21 -1.32
C VAL A 380 -15.86 13.90 -1.88
N PRO A 381 -15.74 13.59 -3.19
CA PRO A 381 -16.15 12.30 -3.74
C PRO A 381 -15.09 11.21 -3.63
N TYR A 382 -14.01 11.38 -2.86
CA TYR A 382 -12.90 10.43 -2.80
C TYR A 382 -13.30 9.04 -2.31
N PHE A 383 -14.40 8.93 -1.56
CA PHE A 383 -14.97 7.64 -1.17
C PHE A 383 -15.26 6.72 -2.37
N LEU A 384 -15.51 7.26 -3.58
CA LEU A 384 -15.68 6.47 -4.80
C LEU A 384 -14.39 5.70 -5.16
N CYS A 385 -13.23 6.33 -5.00
CA CYS A 385 -11.93 5.66 -5.13
C CYS A 385 -11.78 4.53 -4.11
N GLY A 386 -12.16 4.77 -2.85
CA GLY A 386 -12.14 3.77 -1.80
C GLY A 386 -13.06 2.58 -2.08
N ILE A 387 -14.27 2.82 -2.62
CA ILE A 387 -15.19 1.76 -3.06
C ILE A 387 -14.57 0.94 -4.20
N MET A 388 -13.99 1.61 -5.20
CA MET A 388 -13.29 0.97 -6.31
C MET A 388 -12.18 0.04 -5.80
N ASP A 389 -11.30 0.53 -4.95
CA ASP A 389 -10.17 -0.23 -4.41
C ASP A 389 -10.62 -1.39 -3.49
N THR A 390 -11.70 -1.20 -2.73
CA THR A 390 -12.27 -2.27 -1.88
C THR A 390 -12.74 -3.47 -2.71
N HIS A 391 -13.38 -3.24 -3.87
CA HIS A 391 -13.76 -4.31 -4.80
C HIS A 391 -12.51 -5.03 -5.34
N VAL A 392 -11.46 -4.28 -5.73
CA VAL A 392 -10.18 -4.87 -6.15
C VAL A 392 -9.60 -5.75 -5.04
N GLY A 393 -9.64 -5.29 -3.78
CA GLY A 393 -9.18 -6.06 -2.62
C GLY A 393 -9.90 -7.39 -2.46
N VAL A 394 -11.23 -7.41 -2.56
CA VAL A 394 -12.03 -8.64 -2.49
C VAL A 394 -11.72 -9.56 -3.68
N LEU A 395 -11.71 -9.05 -4.90
CA LEU A 395 -11.41 -9.84 -6.11
C LEU A 395 -10.02 -10.49 -6.04
N ARG A 396 -9.01 -9.76 -5.57
CA ARG A 396 -7.66 -10.31 -5.34
C ARG A 396 -7.64 -11.34 -4.22
N GLY A 397 -8.35 -11.09 -3.12
CA GLY A 397 -8.53 -12.05 -2.03
C GLY A 397 -9.18 -13.37 -2.50
N MET A 398 -10.09 -13.31 -3.47
CA MET A 398 -10.67 -14.46 -4.15
C MET A 398 -9.68 -15.16 -5.11
N GLY A 399 -8.52 -14.55 -5.40
CA GLY A 399 -7.48 -15.06 -6.29
C GLY A 399 -7.52 -14.52 -7.72
N TYR A 400 -8.40 -13.58 -8.01
CA TYR A 400 -8.50 -12.92 -9.32
C TYR A 400 -7.75 -11.59 -9.28
N SER A 401 -6.63 -11.46 -10.00
CA SER A 401 -5.81 -10.23 -10.01
C SER A 401 -5.69 -9.60 -11.40
N ILE A 402 -5.69 -10.42 -12.45
CA ILE A 402 -5.59 -9.91 -13.83
C ILE A 402 -6.85 -9.13 -14.22
N MET A 403 -8.03 -9.66 -13.92
CA MET A 403 -9.29 -9.00 -14.26
C MET A 403 -9.43 -7.62 -13.60
N PRO A 404 -9.28 -7.46 -12.26
CA PRO A 404 -9.35 -6.13 -11.66
C PRO A 404 -8.22 -5.21 -12.13
N MET A 405 -7.04 -5.72 -12.48
CA MET A 405 -5.99 -4.91 -13.11
C MET A 405 -6.48 -4.33 -14.44
N ILE A 406 -6.99 -5.17 -15.35
CA ILE A 406 -7.46 -4.70 -16.67
C ILE A 406 -8.58 -3.66 -16.50
N VAL A 407 -9.57 -3.92 -15.64
CA VAL A 407 -10.69 -3.00 -15.39
C VAL A 407 -10.20 -1.67 -14.81
N SER A 408 -9.25 -1.70 -13.86
CA SER A 408 -8.66 -0.47 -13.32
C SER A 408 -7.85 0.30 -14.36
N LEU A 409 -7.05 -0.38 -15.18
CA LEU A 409 -6.23 0.27 -16.21
C LEU A 409 -7.10 0.88 -17.32
N THR A 410 -8.17 0.21 -17.73
CA THR A 410 -9.09 0.74 -18.74
C THR A 410 -9.97 1.86 -18.17
N GLY A 411 -10.54 1.67 -16.99
CA GLY A 411 -11.47 2.62 -16.37
C GLY A 411 -10.78 3.82 -15.74
N ALA A 412 -9.84 3.61 -14.83
CA ALA A 412 -9.21 4.71 -14.10
C ALA A 412 -8.03 5.37 -14.84
N CYS A 413 -7.31 4.65 -15.72
CA CYS A 413 -6.19 5.21 -16.48
C CYS A 413 -6.59 5.57 -17.91
N ALA A 414 -6.95 4.58 -18.76
CA ALA A 414 -7.20 4.85 -20.17
C ALA A 414 -8.39 5.80 -20.38
N LEU A 415 -9.52 5.60 -19.69
CA LEU A 415 -10.67 6.50 -19.79
C LEU A 415 -10.31 7.93 -19.37
N ARG A 416 -9.42 8.11 -18.36
CA ARG A 416 -8.96 9.42 -17.94
C ARG A 416 -8.05 10.08 -18.98
N VAL A 417 -7.18 9.31 -19.62
CA VAL A 417 -6.37 9.82 -20.77
C VAL A 417 -7.28 10.23 -21.91
N VAL A 418 -8.29 9.41 -22.26
CA VAL A 418 -9.29 9.77 -23.29
C VAL A 418 -10.03 11.06 -22.89
N TRP A 419 -10.45 11.20 -21.64
CA TRP A 419 -11.07 12.43 -21.13
C TRP A 419 -10.20 13.67 -21.33
N ILE A 420 -8.91 13.57 -21.01
CA ILE A 420 -7.93 14.66 -21.19
C ILE A 420 -7.76 15.02 -22.68
N LEU A 421 -7.74 14.02 -23.54
CA LEU A 421 -7.54 14.23 -24.99
C LEU A 421 -8.80 14.69 -25.73
N THR A 422 -9.99 14.53 -25.14
CA THR A 422 -11.28 14.85 -25.77
C THR A 422 -12.02 15.95 -24.99
N VAL A 423 -12.71 15.58 -23.90
CA VAL A 423 -13.60 16.47 -23.14
C VAL A 423 -12.85 17.70 -22.61
N PHE A 424 -11.64 17.48 -22.04
CA PHE A 424 -10.83 18.58 -21.54
C PHE A 424 -10.30 19.49 -22.67
N GLN A 425 -10.05 18.98 -23.88
CA GLN A 425 -9.62 19.84 -24.99
C GLN A 425 -10.77 20.74 -25.50
N MET A 426 -12.04 20.29 -25.36
CA MET A 426 -13.23 21.06 -25.73
C MET A 426 -13.52 22.18 -24.71
N HIS A 427 -13.26 21.92 -23.44
CA HIS A 427 -13.53 22.83 -22.32
C HIS A 427 -12.34 22.86 -21.36
N ARG A 428 -11.32 23.68 -21.65
CA ARG A 428 -10.08 23.78 -20.87
C ARG A 428 -10.29 24.55 -19.56
N THR A 429 -10.95 23.92 -18.60
CA THR A 429 -11.13 24.43 -17.24
C THR A 429 -10.60 23.44 -16.20
N LEU A 430 -10.16 23.95 -15.06
CA LEU A 430 -9.71 23.12 -13.94
C LEU A 430 -10.83 22.20 -13.44
N PHE A 431 -12.06 22.71 -13.42
CA PHE A 431 -13.24 21.92 -13.06
C PHE A 431 -13.35 20.65 -13.92
N ILE A 432 -13.31 20.79 -15.25
CA ILE A 432 -13.40 19.65 -16.18
C ILE A 432 -12.20 18.70 -16.03
N LEU A 433 -11.00 19.22 -15.78
CA LEU A 433 -9.82 18.40 -15.55
C LEU A 433 -9.97 17.56 -14.29
N PHE A 434 -10.34 18.17 -13.17
CA PHE A 434 -10.50 17.47 -11.89
C PHE A 434 -11.73 16.56 -11.88
N LEU A 435 -12.81 16.89 -12.60
CA LEU A 435 -14.01 16.06 -12.73
C LEU A 435 -13.70 14.68 -13.33
N SER A 436 -12.61 14.53 -14.07
CA SER A 436 -12.15 13.24 -14.59
C SER A 436 -11.92 12.21 -13.48
N TYR A 437 -11.53 12.64 -12.27
CA TYR A 437 -11.27 11.74 -11.15
C TYR A 437 -12.55 11.04 -10.66
N PRO A 438 -13.57 11.74 -10.14
CA PRO A 438 -14.77 11.08 -9.62
C PRO A 438 -15.55 10.32 -10.70
N VAL A 439 -15.59 10.81 -11.94
CA VAL A 439 -16.25 10.11 -13.05
C VAL A 439 -15.58 8.78 -13.35
N THR A 440 -14.26 8.77 -13.50
CA THR A 440 -13.52 7.53 -13.78
C THR A 440 -13.58 6.56 -12.60
N TRP A 441 -13.54 7.04 -11.35
CA TRP A 441 -13.72 6.19 -10.18
C TRP A 441 -15.11 5.55 -10.12
N ALA A 442 -16.18 6.31 -10.38
CA ALA A 442 -17.54 5.79 -10.37
C ALA A 442 -17.74 4.71 -11.45
N VAL A 443 -17.31 4.98 -12.69
CA VAL A 443 -17.40 4.01 -13.80
C VAL A 443 -16.59 2.75 -13.48
N THR A 444 -15.37 2.90 -12.99
CA THR A 444 -14.50 1.76 -12.67
C THR A 444 -15.05 0.96 -11.49
N ALA A 445 -15.59 1.63 -10.45
CA ALA A 445 -16.22 0.96 -9.31
C ALA A 445 -17.42 0.14 -9.75
N ALA A 446 -18.28 0.68 -10.63
CA ALA A 446 -19.41 -0.05 -11.20
C ALA A 446 -18.96 -1.28 -12.01
N ALA A 447 -17.91 -1.14 -12.84
CA ALA A 447 -17.35 -2.26 -13.58
C ALA A 447 -16.76 -3.34 -12.65
N HIS A 448 -16.05 -2.96 -11.58
CA HIS A 448 -15.58 -3.90 -10.57
C HIS A 448 -16.70 -4.60 -9.82
N PHE A 449 -17.79 -3.89 -9.53
CA PHE A 449 -18.98 -4.49 -8.92
C PHE A 449 -19.60 -5.57 -9.81
N VAL A 450 -19.75 -5.30 -11.12
CA VAL A 450 -20.21 -6.30 -12.09
C VAL A 450 -19.25 -7.51 -12.13
N CYS A 451 -17.94 -7.27 -12.18
CA CYS A 451 -16.94 -8.33 -12.11
C CYS A 451 -17.08 -9.17 -10.83
N TYR A 452 -17.29 -8.51 -9.70
CA TYR A 452 -17.51 -9.19 -8.43
C TYR A 452 -18.76 -10.09 -8.47
N LEU A 453 -19.89 -9.60 -9.01
CA LEU A 453 -21.10 -10.41 -9.12
C LEU A 453 -20.88 -11.66 -9.95
N ILE A 454 -20.20 -11.55 -11.10
CA ILE A 454 -19.89 -12.69 -11.98
C ILE A 454 -19.00 -13.72 -11.24
N VAL A 455 -17.95 -13.26 -10.59
CA VAL A 455 -17.00 -14.15 -9.88
C VAL A 455 -17.67 -14.79 -8.67
N HIS A 456 -18.43 -14.02 -7.91
CA HIS A 456 -19.14 -14.51 -6.72
C HIS A 456 -20.20 -15.58 -7.10
N HIS A 457 -20.94 -15.35 -8.17
CA HIS A 457 -21.92 -16.33 -8.68
C HIS A 457 -21.24 -17.66 -9.05
N LYS A 458 -20.19 -17.62 -9.88
CA LYS A 458 -19.41 -18.81 -10.25
C LYS A 458 -18.83 -19.55 -9.03
N MET A 459 -18.37 -18.81 -8.05
CA MET A 459 -17.83 -19.38 -6.81
C MET A 459 -18.93 -20.10 -6.01
N MET A 460 -20.11 -19.51 -5.89
CA MET A 460 -21.22 -20.11 -5.16
C MET A 460 -21.79 -21.35 -5.88
N GLU A 461 -21.83 -21.36 -7.20
CA GLU A 461 -22.21 -22.55 -7.99
C GLU A 461 -21.23 -23.69 -7.75
N LYS A 462 -19.90 -23.43 -7.79
CA LYS A 462 -18.88 -24.42 -7.51
C LYS A 462 -18.99 -24.97 -6.09
N ALA A 463 -19.24 -24.10 -5.12
CA ALA A 463 -19.41 -24.52 -3.71
C ALA A 463 -20.63 -25.43 -3.52
N LYS A 464 -21.75 -25.15 -4.21
CA LYS A 464 -22.94 -26.00 -4.19
C LYS A 464 -22.68 -27.37 -4.83
N ALA A 465 -21.95 -27.40 -5.95
CA ALA A 465 -21.56 -28.65 -6.61
C ALA A 465 -20.68 -29.53 -5.71
N GLU A 466 -19.65 -28.94 -5.07
CA GLU A 466 -18.79 -29.68 -4.11
C GLU A 466 -19.58 -30.24 -2.92
N GLN A 467 -20.56 -29.49 -2.40
CA GLN A 467 -21.43 -29.96 -1.30
C GLN A 467 -22.35 -31.10 -1.76
N ALA A 468 -22.90 -31.02 -2.98
CA ALA A 468 -23.75 -32.07 -3.53
C ALA A 468 -22.99 -33.39 -3.79
N GLU A 469 -21.71 -33.30 -4.22
CA GLU A 469 -20.82 -34.46 -4.38
C GLU A 469 -20.49 -35.10 -3.03
N ALA A 470 -20.13 -34.26 -2.04
CA ALA A 470 -19.81 -34.73 -0.68
C ALA A 470 -21.05 -35.36 0.04
N ALA A 471 -22.27 -35.00 -0.32
CA ALA A 471 -23.47 -35.57 0.20
C ALA A 471 -23.86 -36.93 -0.46
N LYS A 472 -23.24 -37.25 -1.61
CA LYS A 472 -23.45 -38.52 -2.35
C LYS A 472 -22.38 -39.59 -2.03
N ALA A 473 -21.24 -39.13 -1.50
CA ALA A 473 -20.14 -40.01 -1.03
C ALA A 473 -20.31 -40.39 0.44
#